data_eda64f2bd8b5446f5a6ef519a163e58a
#
_entry.id   eda64f2bd8b5446f5a6ef519a163e58a
#
_cell.length_a   1.000
_cell.length_b   1.000
_cell.length_c   1.000
_cell.angle_alpha   90.00
_cell.angle_beta   90.00
_cell.angle_gamma   90.00
#
_symmetry.space_group_name_H-M   'P 1'
#
loop_
_entity.id
_entity.type
_entity.pdbx_description
1 polymer ?
#
loop_
_entity_poly.entity_id
_entity_poly.type
_entity_poly.pdbx_seq_one_letter_code
_entity_poly.pdbx_strand_id
1 'polypeptide(L)'
;DWLEVHVDDGAEVLRTTDARLDIPRGTRAPLLSEAGDWCRTVLARGPDHLLLFDYGEATSHELAVRGGWLRTYRSHQRGHDPLADPGRWDITVDVAVDQLPSGAVVETQADFLHRWGIDELVKEGRAHWRANAARPDLTAIAMRSRVSEAEALTDPTGLGSWLVIHYGG
;
A
#
# COMPACT_ATOMS: atom_id res chain seq x y z
N ASP A 1 -6.20 -28.49 10.05
CA ASP A 1 -7.37 -27.78 9.51
C ASP A 1 -7.06 -26.29 9.44
N TRP A 2 -7.61 -25.64 8.44
CA TRP A 2 -7.54 -24.17 8.32
C TRP A 2 -8.71 -23.55 9.07
N LEU A 3 -8.41 -22.43 9.75
CA LEU A 3 -9.38 -21.69 10.52
C LEU A 3 -9.36 -20.23 10.07
N GLU A 4 -10.54 -19.67 9.89
CA GLU A 4 -10.75 -18.26 9.60
C GLU A 4 -11.25 -17.56 10.86
N VAL A 5 -10.72 -16.37 11.12
CA VAL A 5 -11.15 -15.52 12.24
C VAL A 5 -12.38 -14.74 11.81
N HIS A 6 -13.47 -14.91 12.51
CA HIS A 6 -14.68 -14.10 12.40
C HIS A 6 -14.87 -13.27 13.67
N VAL A 7 -15.71 -12.27 13.60
CA VAL A 7 -16.14 -11.48 14.76
C VAL A 7 -17.61 -11.81 15.05
N ASP A 8 -17.88 -12.23 16.26
CA ASP A 8 -19.23 -12.53 16.72
C ASP A 8 -19.43 -11.93 18.12
N ASP A 9 -20.45 -11.11 18.30
CA ASP A 9 -20.73 -10.36 19.53
C ASP A 9 -19.50 -9.62 20.11
N GLY A 10 -18.71 -8.98 19.21
CA GLY A 10 -17.53 -8.21 19.58
C GLY A 10 -16.29 -9.03 19.99
N ALA A 11 -16.30 -10.35 19.80
CA ALA A 11 -15.18 -11.23 20.09
C ALA A 11 -14.73 -12.02 18.85
N GLU A 12 -13.43 -12.36 18.78
CA GLU A 12 -12.91 -13.26 17.75
C GLU A 12 -13.44 -14.68 17.97
N VAL A 13 -13.98 -15.28 16.92
CA VAL A 13 -14.36 -16.70 16.86
C VAL A 13 -13.66 -17.37 15.68
N LEU A 14 -13.21 -18.61 15.88
CA LEU A 14 -12.56 -19.39 14.84
C LEU A 14 -13.57 -20.32 14.16
N ARG A 15 -13.64 -20.29 12.84
CA ARG A 15 -14.47 -21.17 12.02
C ARG A 15 -13.61 -21.94 11.03
N THR A 16 -13.97 -23.18 10.75
CA THR A 16 -13.30 -23.94 9.66
C THR A 16 -13.55 -23.27 8.33
N THR A 17 -12.52 -23.25 7.47
CA THR A 17 -12.58 -22.63 6.15
C THR A 17 -11.91 -23.51 5.09
N ASP A 18 -12.38 -23.40 3.85
CA ASP A 18 -11.73 -23.98 2.69
C ASP A 18 -10.65 -23.09 2.06
N ALA A 19 -10.52 -21.83 2.54
CA ALA A 19 -9.44 -20.95 2.12
C ALA A 19 -8.07 -21.58 2.46
N ARG A 20 -7.12 -21.41 1.55
CA ARG A 20 -5.75 -21.92 1.72
C ARG A 20 -4.77 -20.85 1.32
N LEU A 21 -3.86 -20.54 2.22
CA LEU A 21 -2.76 -19.61 1.99
C LEU A 21 -1.44 -20.35 2.27
N ASP A 22 -0.40 -20.00 1.55
CA ASP A 22 0.94 -20.49 1.89
C ASP A 22 1.53 -19.67 3.04
N ILE A 23 1.21 -20.06 4.28
CA ILE A 23 1.69 -19.39 5.50
C ILE A 23 2.17 -20.40 6.53
N PRO A 24 3.13 -20.02 7.41
CA PRO A 24 3.60 -20.91 8.47
C PRO A 24 2.48 -21.32 9.43
N ARG A 25 2.55 -22.57 9.88
CA ARG A 25 1.57 -23.08 10.86
C ARG A 25 1.56 -22.25 12.14
N GLY A 26 0.37 -21.89 12.61
CA GLY A 26 0.19 -21.10 13.83
C GLY A 26 0.33 -19.59 13.62
N THR A 27 0.54 -19.13 12.38
CA THR A 27 0.51 -17.72 12.05
C THR A 27 -0.85 -17.30 11.50
N ARG A 28 -1.04 -15.99 11.29
CA ARG A 28 -2.23 -15.39 10.69
C ARG A 28 -1.84 -14.52 9.52
N ALA A 29 -2.65 -14.48 8.49
CA ALA A 29 -2.57 -13.53 7.38
C ALA A 29 -3.97 -13.02 7.02
N PRO A 30 -4.09 -11.87 6.36
CA PRO A 30 -5.37 -11.39 5.86
C PRO A 30 -5.87 -12.31 4.74
N LEU A 31 -7.18 -12.46 4.64
CA LEU A 31 -7.84 -13.09 3.51
C LEU A 31 -8.42 -11.98 2.62
N LEU A 32 -7.83 -11.81 1.43
CA LEU A 32 -8.09 -10.68 0.53
C LEU A 32 -9.01 -11.08 -0.66
N SER A 33 -9.92 -12.02 -0.44
CA SER A 33 -10.84 -12.52 -1.49
C SER A 33 -11.60 -11.39 -2.18
N GLU A 34 -12.15 -10.44 -1.41
CA GLU A 34 -12.92 -9.31 -1.95
C GLU A 34 -12.06 -8.34 -2.76
N ALA A 35 -10.83 -8.08 -2.32
CA ALA A 35 -9.88 -7.26 -3.08
C ALA A 35 -9.50 -7.93 -4.41
N GLY A 36 -9.24 -9.23 -4.39
CA GLY A 36 -8.99 -10.02 -5.60
C GLY A 36 -10.19 -10.03 -6.55
N ASP A 37 -11.42 -10.18 -6.04
CA ASP A 37 -12.65 -10.14 -6.83
C ASP A 37 -12.89 -8.76 -7.44
N TRP A 38 -12.65 -7.71 -6.68
CA TRP A 38 -12.72 -6.35 -7.18
C TRP A 38 -11.72 -6.13 -8.32
N CYS A 39 -10.44 -6.52 -8.15
CA CYS A 39 -9.44 -6.42 -9.19
C CYS A 39 -9.87 -7.18 -10.46
N ARG A 40 -10.35 -8.42 -10.34
CA ARG A 40 -10.89 -9.20 -11.46
C ARG A 40 -12.01 -8.48 -12.18
N THR A 41 -12.92 -7.90 -11.42
CA THR A 41 -14.07 -7.14 -11.96
C THR A 41 -13.62 -5.91 -12.74
N VAL A 42 -12.63 -5.17 -12.23
CA VAL A 42 -12.08 -4.00 -12.94
C VAL A 42 -11.36 -4.43 -14.20
N LEU A 43 -10.49 -5.43 -14.13
CA LEU A 43 -9.72 -5.94 -15.27
C LEU A 43 -10.63 -6.50 -16.37
N ALA A 44 -11.74 -7.14 -16.00
CA ALA A 44 -12.72 -7.64 -16.96
C ALA A 44 -13.41 -6.54 -17.79
N ARG A 45 -13.35 -5.27 -17.35
CA ARG A 45 -13.84 -4.12 -18.13
C ARG A 45 -12.86 -3.67 -19.22
N GLY A 46 -11.66 -4.24 -19.26
CA GLY A 46 -10.64 -3.98 -20.26
C GLY A 46 -9.98 -2.60 -20.17
N PRO A 47 -9.58 -2.11 -18.99
CA PRO A 47 -8.79 -0.88 -18.93
C PRO A 47 -7.42 -1.13 -19.56
N ASP A 48 -6.85 -0.10 -20.21
CA ASP A 48 -5.48 -0.19 -20.73
C ASP A 48 -4.47 -0.40 -19.60
N HIS A 49 -4.71 0.23 -18.45
CA HIS A 49 -3.87 0.12 -17.26
C HIS A 49 -4.73 0.13 -15.98
N LEU A 50 -4.34 -0.69 -15.00
CA LEU A 50 -4.80 -0.60 -13.62
C LEU A 50 -3.56 -0.45 -12.73
N LEU A 51 -3.45 0.67 -12.02
CA LEU A 51 -2.38 0.95 -11.08
C LEU A 51 -2.95 0.98 -9.67
N LEU A 52 -2.37 0.20 -8.78
CA LEU A 52 -2.71 0.17 -7.36
C LEU A 52 -1.45 0.56 -6.57
N PHE A 53 -1.61 1.46 -5.62
CA PHE A 53 -0.56 1.88 -4.69
C PHE A 53 -1.02 1.51 -3.30
N ASP A 54 -0.28 0.63 -2.64
CA ASP A 54 -0.60 0.21 -1.28
C ASP A 54 0.65 -0.30 -0.55
N TYR A 55 0.56 -0.43 0.75
CA TYR A 55 1.59 -1.11 1.54
C TYR A 55 1.25 -2.60 1.68
N GLY A 56 2.27 -3.44 1.59
CA GLY A 56 2.08 -4.89 1.60
C GLY A 56 3.37 -5.66 1.42
N GLU A 57 3.21 -6.91 1.08
CA GLU A 57 4.29 -7.83 0.74
C GLU A 57 3.94 -8.59 -0.55
N ALA A 58 4.95 -9.17 -1.18
CA ALA A 58 4.73 -9.97 -2.38
C ALA A 58 3.88 -11.20 -2.08
N THR A 59 3.98 -11.77 -0.88
CA THR A 59 3.30 -13.02 -0.51
C THR A 59 2.61 -12.95 0.84
N SER A 60 1.57 -13.77 0.98
CA SER A 60 0.88 -14.04 2.25
C SER A 60 1.85 -14.59 3.32
N HIS A 61 2.88 -15.36 2.88
CA HIS A 61 3.91 -15.88 3.75
C HIS A 61 4.72 -14.77 4.42
N GLU A 62 5.20 -13.81 3.63
CA GLU A 62 5.98 -12.67 4.14
C GLU A 62 5.16 -11.84 5.11
N LEU A 63 3.89 -11.56 4.80
CA LEU A 63 2.99 -10.87 5.73
C LEU A 63 2.81 -11.64 7.04
N ALA A 64 2.60 -12.95 6.96
CA ALA A 64 2.40 -13.78 8.15
C ALA A 64 3.64 -13.83 9.05
N VAL A 65 4.84 -13.90 8.44
CA VAL A 65 6.12 -13.91 9.17
C VAL A 65 6.43 -12.54 9.78
N ARG A 66 6.25 -11.47 9.02
CA ARG A 66 6.47 -10.10 9.49
C ARG A 66 5.49 -9.71 10.60
N GLY A 67 4.26 -10.11 10.49
CA GLY A 67 3.18 -9.69 11.38
C GLY A 67 2.82 -8.20 11.24
N GLY A 68 1.94 -7.71 12.11
CA GLY A 68 1.57 -6.30 12.18
C GLY A 68 0.86 -5.74 10.93
N TRP A 69 0.35 -6.61 10.09
CA TRP A 69 -0.35 -6.29 8.84
C TRP A 69 -1.78 -5.74 9.06
N LEU A 70 -2.35 -5.92 10.25
CA LEU A 70 -3.61 -5.33 10.68
C LEU A 70 -3.31 -4.13 11.58
N ARG A 71 -3.82 -2.97 11.22
CA ARG A 71 -3.57 -1.73 11.97
C ARG A 71 -4.86 -0.94 12.15
N THR A 72 -4.91 -0.19 13.23
CA THR A 72 -6.03 0.72 13.50
C THR A 72 -5.51 2.13 13.69
N TYR A 73 -6.25 3.11 13.21
CA TYR A 73 -5.90 4.53 13.32
C TYR A 73 -7.10 5.36 13.76
N ARG A 74 -6.82 6.38 14.58
CA ARG A 74 -7.80 7.40 14.94
C ARG A 74 -7.07 8.73 15.19
N SER A 75 -7.49 9.80 14.50
CA SER A 75 -6.87 11.12 14.63
C SER A 75 -5.34 11.07 14.48
N HIS A 76 -4.85 10.33 13.47
CA HIS A 76 -3.42 10.08 13.18
C HIS A 76 -2.65 9.30 14.26
N GLN A 77 -3.32 8.78 15.27
CA GLN A 77 -2.71 7.90 16.27
C GLN A 77 -2.99 6.45 15.94
N ARG A 78 -1.95 5.62 16.06
CA ARG A 78 -2.07 4.17 15.91
C ARG A 78 -2.74 3.57 17.14
N GLY A 79 -3.79 2.77 16.92
CA GLY A 79 -4.44 1.96 17.94
C GLY A 79 -3.84 0.56 18.06
N HIS A 80 -4.44 -0.28 18.89
CA HIS A 80 -3.95 -1.63 19.16
C HIS A 80 -4.98 -2.71 18.84
N ASP A 81 -6.18 -2.61 19.40
CA ASP A 81 -7.22 -3.63 19.27
C ASP A 81 -8.33 -3.14 18.32
N PRO A 82 -8.54 -3.81 17.17
CA PRO A 82 -9.58 -3.44 16.22
C PRO A 82 -11.01 -3.63 16.78
N LEU A 83 -11.15 -4.42 17.84
CA LEU A 83 -12.44 -4.71 18.47
C LEU A 83 -12.76 -3.81 19.69
N ALA A 84 -11.79 -3.03 20.18
CA ALA A 84 -11.95 -2.23 21.39
C ALA A 84 -12.99 -1.12 21.31
N ASP A 85 -13.30 -0.60 20.13
CA ASP A 85 -14.30 0.46 19.93
C ASP A 85 -14.75 0.45 18.46
N PRO A 86 -15.51 -0.58 18.02
CA PRO A 86 -15.87 -0.76 16.61
C PRO A 86 -16.60 0.48 16.05
N GLY A 87 -16.19 0.87 14.84
CA GLY A 87 -16.77 2.03 14.15
C GLY A 87 -16.12 3.38 14.52
N ARG A 88 -15.16 3.41 15.45
CA ARG A 88 -14.43 4.63 15.81
C ARG A 88 -12.97 4.65 15.34
N TRP A 89 -12.50 3.55 14.80
CA TRP A 89 -11.16 3.38 14.28
C TRP A 89 -11.21 3.07 12.79
N ASP A 90 -10.30 3.67 12.04
CA ASP A 90 -9.99 3.21 10.69
C ASP A 90 -9.19 1.92 10.82
N ILE A 91 -9.64 0.87 10.15
CA ILE A 91 -8.95 -0.43 10.12
C ILE A 91 -8.28 -0.57 8.77
N THR A 92 -6.98 -0.79 8.76
CA THR A 92 -6.19 -0.99 7.56
C THR A 92 -5.51 -2.35 7.58
N VAL A 93 -5.41 -2.96 6.41
CA VAL A 93 -4.81 -4.27 6.21
C VAL A 93 -3.79 -4.17 5.09
N ASP A 94 -2.59 -4.72 5.30
CA ASP A 94 -1.56 -4.78 4.26
C ASP A 94 -1.95 -5.76 3.16
N VAL A 95 -1.59 -5.45 1.93
CA VAL A 95 -1.87 -6.28 0.77
C VAL A 95 -0.86 -7.43 0.65
N ALA A 96 -1.35 -8.63 0.39
CA ALA A 96 -0.58 -9.77 -0.07
C ALA A 96 -0.83 -9.94 -1.58
N VAL A 97 0.18 -9.67 -2.40
CA VAL A 97 0.02 -9.63 -3.86
C VAL A 97 -0.35 -10.98 -4.45
N ASP A 98 0.12 -12.07 -3.84
CA ASP A 98 -0.20 -13.45 -4.25
C ASP A 98 -1.70 -13.82 -4.17
N GLN A 99 -2.51 -13.00 -3.48
CA GLN A 99 -3.97 -13.16 -3.42
C GLN A 99 -4.71 -12.34 -4.49
N LEU A 100 -4.00 -11.49 -5.23
CA LEU A 100 -4.56 -10.71 -6.34
C LEU A 100 -4.48 -11.50 -7.65
N PRO A 101 -5.19 -11.09 -8.72
CA PRO A 101 -5.06 -11.72 -10.03
C PRO A 101 -3.60 -11.76 -10.50
N SER A 102 -3.20 -12.84 -11.15
CA SER A 102 -1.86 -12.95 -11.74
C SER A 102 -1.67 -12.00 -12.92
N GLY A 103 -0.41 -11.72 -13.29
CA GLY A 103 -0.04 -10.89 -14.45
C GLY A 103 0.27 -9.44 -14.12
N ALA A 104 0.25 -9.04 -12.85
CA ALA A 104 0.75 -7.73 -12.46
C ALA A 104 2.28 -7.66 -12.50
N VAL A 105 2.81 -6.50 -12.88
CA VAL A 105 4.17 -6.08 -12.54
C VAL A 105 4.13 -5.42 -11.16
N VAL A 106 5.02 -5.83 -10.27
CA VAL A 106 5.09 -5.31 -8.89
C VAL A 106 6.47 -4.73 -8.65
N GLU A 107 6.52 -3.51 -8.19
CA GLU A 107 7.75 -2.80 -7.88
C GLU A 107 7.51 -1.85 -6.69
N THR A 108 8.58 -1.25 -6.15
CA THR A 108 8.42 -0.22 -5.12
C THR A 108 7.92 1.10 -5.73
N GLN A 109 7.24 1.93 -4.94
CA GLN A 109 6.85 3.26 -5.39
C GLN A 109 8.06 4.10 -5.80
N ALA A 110 9.19 3.97 -5.09
CA ALA A 110 10.42 4.66 -5.44
C ALA A 110 10.89 4.25 -6.84
N ASP A 111 10.99 2.94 -7.13
CA ASP A 111 11.43 2.43 -8.44
C ASP A 111 10.48 2.86 -9.55
N PHE A 112 9.16 2.75 -9.31
CA PHE A 112 8.15 3.22 -10.24
C PHE A 112 8.32 4.70 -10.58
N LEU A 113 8.43 5.57 -9.57
CA LEU A 113 8.56 7.00 -9.77
C LEU A 113 9.87 7.40 -10.46
N HIS A 114 10.98 6.74 -10.14
CA HIS A 114 12.26 6.93 -10.83
C HIS A 114 12.16 6.56 -12.31
N ARG A 115 11.53 5.43 -12.62
CA ARG A 115 11.30 5.00 -14.00
C ARG A 115 10.38 5.95 -14.78
N TRP A 116 9.45 6.60 -14.10
CA TRP A 116 8.52 7.56 -14.71
C TRP A 116 8.97 9.02 -14.62
N GLY A 117 10.25 9.29 -14.30
CA GLY A 117 10.90 10.57 -14.51
C GLY A 117 10.82 11.55 -13.33
N ILE A 118 10.65 11.06 -12.09
CA ILE A 118 10.65 11.95 -10.91
C ILE A 118 11.97 12.71 -10.77
N ASP A 119 13.10 12.14 -11.21
CA ASP A 119 14.42 12.75 -11.14
C ASP A 119 14.52 14.02 -11.98
N GLU A 120 13.91 14.02 -13.16
CA GLU A 120 13.83 15.18 -14.04
C GLU A 120 13.01 16.31 -13.40
N LEU A 121 11.88 15.97 -12.77
CA LEU A 121 11.05 16.94 -12.04
C LEU A 121 11.81 17.56 -10.85
N VAL A 122 12.59 16.75 -10.13
CA VAL A 122 13.47 17.22 -9.05
C VAL A 122 14.56 18.13 -9.56
N LYS A 123 15.21 17.78 -10.68
CA LYS A 123 16.25 18.56 -11.32
C LYS A 123 15.72 19.92 -11.78
N GLU A 124 14.58 19.93 -12.44
CA GLU A 124 13.87 21.15 -12.83
C GLU A 124 13.54 22.02 -11.62
N GLY A 125 12.94 21.44 -10.57
CA GLY A 125 12.58 22.14 -9.35
C GLY A 125 13.78 22.79 -8.66
N ARG A 126 14.90 22.06 -8.56
CA ARG A 126 16.17 22.59 -8.00
C ARG A 126 16.76 23.71 -8.84
N ALA A 127 16.76 23.60 -10.16
CA ALA A 127 17.27 24.62 -11.06
C ALA A 127 16.46 25.90 -10.98
N HIS A 128 15.13 25.80 -11.00
CA HIS A 128 14.23 26.95 -10.90
C HIS A 128 14.36 27.66 -9.55
N TRP A 129 14.41 26.90 -8.45
CA TRP A 129 14.64 27.47 -7.12
C TRP A 129 15.95 28.24 -7.03
N ARG A 130 17.06 27.67 -7.52
CA ARG A 130 18.38 28.32 -7.50
C ARG A 130 18.39 29.63 -8.29
N ALA A 131 17.73 29.67 -9.44
CA ALA A 131 17.65 30.87 -10.27
C ALA A 131 16.86 32.02 -9.61
N ASN A 132 15.92 31.73 -8.73
CA ASN A 132 14.99 32.69 -8.14
C ASN A 132 15.15 32.85 -6.62
N ALA A 133 16.15 32.21 -6.00
CA ALA A 133 16.29 32.14 -4.54
C ALA A 133 16.47 33.52 -3.86
N ALA A 134 17.03 34.50 -4.57
CA ALA A 134 17.23 35.85 -4.04
C ALA A 134 15.91 36.67 -3.87
N ARG A 135 14.90 36.34 -4.73
CA ARG A 135 13.56 36.94 -4.70
C ARG A 135 12.54 35.90 -5.13
N PRO A 136 12.23 34.93 -4.27
CA PRO A 136 11.36 33.85 -4.63
C PRO A 136 9.92 34.35 -4.82
N ASP A 137 9.33 33.97 -5.95
CA ASP A 137 7.91 34.07 -6.21
C ASP A 137 7.17 32.78 -5.84
N LEU A 138 5.85 32.75 -6.00
CA LEU A 138 5.03 31.56 -5.71
C LEU A 138 5.44 30.34 -6.55
N THR A 139 5.91 30.56 -7.77
CA THR A 139 6.39 29.48 -8.66
C THR A 139 7.67 28.88 -8.11
N ALA A 140 8.62 29.72 -7.67
CA ALA A 140 9.87 29.24 -7.08
C ALA A 140 9.61 28.45 -5.78
N ILE A 141 8.65 28.90 -4.95
CA ILE A 141 8.24 28.17 -3.74
C ILE A 141 7.61 26.82 -4.11
N ALA A 142 6.69 26.76 -5.08
CA ALA A 142 6.08 25.52 -5.56
C ALA A 142 7.14 24.55 -6.11
N MET A 143 8.13 25.05 -6.88
CA MET A 143 9.22 24.24 -7.41
C MET A 143 10.13 23.67 -6.32
N ARG A 144 10.34 24.40 -5.23
CA ARG A 144 11.04 23.91 -4.05
C ARG A 144 10.24 22.79 -3.35
N SER A 145 8.91 22.96 -3.20
CA SER A 145 8.04 21.94 -2.61
C SER A 145 8.10 20.62 -3.37
N ARG A 146 8.12 20.66 -4.71
CA ARG A 146 8.28 19.45 -5.54
C ARG A 146 9.50 18.60 -5.17
N VAL A 147 10.60 19.24 -4.80
CA VAL A 147 11.83 18.54 -4.40
C VAL A 147 11.60 17.78 -3.09
N SER A 148 11.05 18.44 -2.07
CA SER A 148 10.78 17.79 -0.78
C SER A 148 9.66 16.74 -0.86
N GLU A 149 8.66 16.97 -1.71
CA GLU A 149 7.60 15.99 -1.96
C GLU A 149 8.17 14.75 -2.67
N ALA A 150 9.03 14.93 -3.67
CA ALA A 150 9.70 13.82 -4.34
C ALA A 150 10.58 13.01 -3.39
N GLU A 151 11.34 13.68 -2.51
CA GLU A 151 12.15 13.03 -1.47
C GLU A 151 11.27 12.17 -0.54
N ALA A 152 10.12 12.69 -0.11
CA ALA A 152 9.18 11.94 0.74
C ALA A 152 8.53 10.75 -0.01
N LEU A 153 8.19 10.92 -1.30
CA LEU A 153 7.57 9.89 -2.13
C LEU A 153 8.54 8.75 -2.49
N THR A 154 9.85 9.02 -2.50
CA THR A 154 10.89 8.03 -2.84
C THR A 154 11.69 7.55 -1.63
N ASP A 155 11.35 7.99 -0.42
CA ASP A 155 12.02 7.53 0.80
C ASP A 155 11.78 6.02 1.01
N PRO A 156 12.83 5.18 0.96
CA PRO A 156 12.70 3.73 1.09
C PRO A 156 12.26 3.28 2.50
N THR A 157 12.30 4.18 3.48
CA THR A 157 11.80 3.93 4.85
C THR A 157 10.40 4.47 5.08
N GLY A 158 9.85 5.16 4.10
CA GLY A 158 8.54 5.79 4.11
C GLY A 158 7.68 5.38 2.91
N LEU A 159 7.12 6.38 2.21
CA LEU A 159 6.21 6.14 1.09
C LEU A 159 6.88 5.41 -0.08
N GLY A 160 8.19 5.58 -0.27
CA GLY A 160 8.93 4.94 -1.36
C GLY A 160 8.96 3.41 -1.26
N SER A 161 8.72 2.84 -0.08
CA SER A 161 8.64 1.38 0.12
C SER A 161 7.27 0.77 -0.21
N TRP A 162 6.25 1.58 -0.48
CA TRP A 162 4.95 1.07 -0.87
C TRP A 162 5.04 0.29 -2.17
N LEU A 163 4.13 -0.63 -2.36
CA LEU A 163 4.04 -1.40 -3.59
C LEU A 163 3.25 -0.65 -4.65
N VAL A 164 3.74 -0.70 -5.88
CA VAL A 164 2.96 -0.37 -7.07
C VAL A 164 2.68 -1.67 -7.80
N ILE A 165 1.40 -2.00 -7.91
CA ILE A 165 0.90 -3.20 -8.55
C ILE A 165 0.24 -2.75 -9.85
N HIS A 166 0.85 -3.10 -10.98
CA HIS A 166 0.46 -2.60 -12.30
C HIS A 166 0.04 -3.74 -13.21
N TYR A 167 -1.21 -3.67 -13.68
CA TYR A 167 -1.74 -4.52 -14.75
C TYR A 167 -1.85 -3.71 -16.05
N GLY A 168 -1.51 -4.32 -17.18
CA GLY A 168 -1.54 -3.70 -18.50
C GLY A 168 -0.16 -3.24 -18.99
N GLY A 169 -0.03 -3.02 -20.29
CA GLY A 169 1.21 -2.68 -21.01
C GLY A 169 1.40 -3.56 -22.21
#